data_497fedc914aeadabda9d7a1f9d73534d
#
_entry.id   497fedc914aeadabda9d7a1f9d73534d
#
_cell.length_a   1.000
_cell.length_b   1.000
_cell.length_c   1.000
_cell.angle_alpha   90.00
_cell.angle_beta   90.00
_cell.angle_gamma   90.00
#
_symmetry.space_group_name_H-M   'P 1'
#
loop_
_entity.id
_entity.type
_entity.pdbx_description
1 polymer ?
#
loop_
_entity_poly.entity_id
_entity_poly.type
_entity_poly.pdbx_seq_one_letter_code
_entity_poly.pdbx_strand_id
1 'polypeptide(L)'
;ISLRLVGSEMCIRDSISTDKNFKVVKKMIEKNYLNTVCAEARCPNIYECWNRKTATLMILGDICTKGCGFCSVKSGRPTWNDPLEPVRVAQTVKKMGLRHVVITSVDRDDLKDDFGSNIWAQTISVTKKINPSCTVEVLTPDFMGNKNAIETVLKARPDIFSHNIECIERISRKVRPQADWQRSLNVLKSSINYGLRTKTGIMVGFGETKNEVKDTMKQIADLGVQIFTIGQYLQPTKKHLKVQELSLIHI
;
A
#
# COMPACT_ATOMS: atom_id res chain seq x y z
N ILE A 1 -1.27 10.89 -29.95
CA ILE A 1 -0.54 10.16 -28.90
C ILE A 1 0.29 9.11 -29.61
N SER A 2 1.61 9.31 -29.58
CA SER A 2 2.57 8.40 -30.22
C SER A 2 2.50 7.02 -29.56
N LEU A 3 2.21 5.99 -30.34
CA LEU A 3 2.30 4.56 -29.98
C LEU A 3 3.77 4.18 -29.69
N ARG A 4 4.30 4.63 -28.57
CA ARG A 4 5.66 4.28 -28.09
C ARG A 4 5.62 3.41 -26.84
N LEU A 5 4.66 2.54 -26.73
CA LEU A 5 4.61 1.52 -25.69
C LEU A 5 5.07 0.18 -26.25
N VAL A 6 6.35 0.09 -26.51
CA VAL A 6 7.00 -1.19 -26.77
C VAL A 6 8.04 -1.40 -25.67
N GLY A 7 7.66 -2.20 -24.68
CA GLY A 7 8.52 -2.65 -23.59
C GLY A 7 8.40 -1.83 -22.30
N SER A 8 8.31 -2.54 -21.19
CA SER A 8 8.27 -2.02 -19.82
C SER A 8 9.42 -1.06 -19.46
N GLU A 9 10.52 -1.11 -20.21
CA GLU A 9 11.68 -0.24 -19.99
C GLU A 9 11.46 1.22 -20.45
N MET A 10 10.60 1.47 -21.44
CA MET A 10 10.39 2.82 -21.96
C MET A 10 9.50 3.68 -21.07
N CYS A 11 8.48 3.10 -20.41
CA CYS A 11 7.65 3.83 -19.45
C CYS A 11 8.44 4.32 -18.23
N ILE A 12 9.52 3.63 -17.86
CA ILE A 12 10.38 3.98 -16.72
C ILE A 12 11.33 5.12 -17.07
N ARG A 13 11.77 5.23 -18.32
CA ARG A 13 12.76 6.24 -18.74
C ARG A 13 12.18 7.63 -18.97
N ASP A 14 10.93 7.72 -19.40
CA ASP A 14 10.28 9.02 -19.68
C ASP A 14 9.88 9.80 -18.41
N SER A 15 9.90 9.17 -17.24
CA SER A 15 9.55 9.77 -15.95
C SER A 15 10.74 10.08 -15.03
N ILE A 16 11.98 9.85 -15.48
CA ILE A 16 13.17 10.15 -14.66
C ILE A 16 13.38 11.67 -14.62
N SER A 17 12.72 12.32 -13.69
CA SER A 17 12.98 13.70 -13.31
C SER A 17 13.73 13.73 -11.98
N THR A 18 14.98 14.21 -12.01
CA THR A 18 15.79 14.43 -10.79
C THR A 18 15.61 15.85 -10.27
N ASP A 19 14.40 16.37 -10.34
CA ASP A 19 14.05 17.72 -9.95
C ASP A 19 14.37 18.01 -8.47
N LYS A 20 14.39 19.27 -8.13
CA LYS A 20 14.70 19.77 -6.79
C LYS A 20 13.82 19.12 -5.72
N ASN A 21 12.53 18.93 -6.00
CA ASN A 21 11.59 18.33 -5.04
C ASN A 21 11.89 16.85 -4.78
N PHE A 22 12.22 16.05 -5.80
CA PHE A 22 12.63 14.66 -5.62
C PHE A 22 13.80 14.53 -4.66
N LYS A 23 14.86 15.34 -4.86
CA LYS A 23 16.05 15.34 -3.99
C LYS A 23 15.71 15.73 -2.55
N VAL A 24 14.80 16.68 -2.38
CA VAL A 24 14.34 17.12 -1.04
C VAL A 24 13.59 16.00 -0.34
N VAL A 25 12.63 15.35 -1.01
CA VAL A 25 11.86 14.23 -0.44
C VAL A 25 12.78 13.06 -0.08
N LYS A 26 13.68 12.67 -0.98
CA LYS A 26 14.66 11.61 -0.75
C LYS A 26 15.49 11.88 0.51
N LYS A 27 16.09 13.06 0.60
CA LYS A 27 16.91 13.47 1.77
C LYS A 27 16.10 13.48 3.07
N MET A 28 14.83 13.88 3.02
CA MET A 28 13.96 13.88 4.22
C MET A 28 13.67 12.47 4.71
N ILE A 29 13.39 11.53 3.80
CA ILE A 29 13.12 10.13 4.13
C ILE A 29 14.37 9.49 4.73
N GLU A 30 15.53 9.63 4.09
CA GLU A 30 16.81 9.08 4.57
C GLU A 30 17.20 9.65 5.94
N LYS A 31 17.11 10.98 6.12
CA LYS A 31 17.49 11.66 7.37
C LYS A 31 16.60 11.28 8.57
N ASN A 32 15.36 10.90 8.33
CA ASN A 32 14.43 10.51 9.39
C ASN A 32 14.33 8.98 9.56
N TYR A 33 15.20 8.20 8.90
CA TYR A 33 15.22 6.73 8.99
C TYR A 33 13.84 6.11 8.71
N LEU A 34 13.16 6.61 7.67
CA LEU A 34 11.85 6.10 7.27
C LEU A 34 11.96 5.23 6.03
N ASN A 35 11.12 4.22 5.97
CA ASN A 35 10.95 3.37 4.81
C ASN A 35 9.81 3.89 3.93
N THR A 36 9.89 3.67 2.64
CA THR A 36 8.79 3.97 1.70
C THR A 36 8.55 2.79 0.78
N VAL A 37 7.29 2.51 0.50
CA VAL A 37 6.95 1.53 -0.55
C VAL A 37 7.50 1.96 -1.90
N CYS A 38 7.59 3.26 -2.14
CA CYS A 38 8.13 3.80 -3.39
C CYS A 38 9.56 3.28 -3.67
N ALA A 39 10.41 3.21 -2.64
CA ALA A 39 11.78 2.70 -2.75
C ALA A 39 11.82 1.16 -2.65
N GLU A 40 11.20 0.58 -1.62
CA GLU A 40 11.26 -0.85 -1.33
C GLU A 40 10.57 -1.71 -2.38
N ALA A 41 9.42 -1.28 -2.90
CA ALA A 41 8.69 -1.96 -3.96
C ALA A 41 9.20 -1.61 -5.38
N ARG A 42 10.26 -0.78 -5.49
CA ARG A 42 10.80 -0.34 -6.79
C ARG A 42 9.72 0.27 -7.69
N CYS A 43 8.90 1.16 -7.11
CA CYS A 43 7.78 1.74 -7.81
C CYS A 43 8.25 2.58 -9.03
N PRO A 44 7.73 2.33 -10.24
CA PRO A 44 8.14 3.09 -11.43
C PRO A 44 7.73 4.56 -11.37
N ASN A 45 6.71 4.89 -10.59
CA ASN A 45 6.18 6.26 -10.45
C ASN A 45 6.91 7.09 -9.39
N ILE A 46 7.98 6.56 -8.78
CA ILE A 46 8.67 7.22 -7.65
C ILE A 46 9.11 8.65 -7.99
N TYR A 47 9.62 8.86 -9.20
CA TYR A 47 10.13 10.17 -9.63
C TYR A 47 9.00 11.20 -9.71
N GLU A 48 7.87 10.85 -10.30
CA GLU A 48 6.71 11.72 -10.42
C GLU A 48 6.10 12.03 -9.05
N CYS A 49 5.84 10.99 -8.24
CA CYS A 49 5.23 11.15 -6.92
C CYS A 49 6.11 12.01 -5.99
N TRP A 50 7.41 11.73 -5.93
CA TRP A 50 8.31 12.49 -5.06
C TRP A 50 8.52 13.92 -5.56
N ASN A 51 8.46 14.15 -6.87
CA ASN A 51 8.49 15.50 -7.42
C ASN A 51 7.25 16.32 -7.04
N ARG A 52 6.09 15.65 -6.94
CA ARG A 52 4.84 16.22 -6.41
C ARG A 52 4.80 16.29 -4.87
N LYS A 53 5.90 15.98 -4.18
CA LYS A 53 6.00 15.89 -2.71
C LYS A 53 5.00 14.90 -2.11
N THR A 54 4.77 13.79 -2.80
CA THR A 54 3.89 12.70 -2.36
C THR A 54 4.73 11.44 -2.17
N ALA A 55 4.61 10.79 -1.03
CA ALA A 55 5.27 9.51 -0.76
C ALA A 55 4.33 8.61 0.05
N THR A 56 4.40 7.31 -0.19
CA THR A 56 3.74 6.30 0.64
C THR A 56 4.74 5.85 1.69
N LEU A 57 4.52 6.28 2.93
CA LEU A 57 5.37 5.93 4.06
C LEU A 57 5.07 4.51 4.53
N MET A 58 6.12 3.73 4.79
CA MET A 58 6.01 2.34 5.24
C MET A 58 6.50 2.25 6.68
N ILE A 59 5.65 1.78 7.57
CA ILE A 59 5.93 1.59 9.00
C ILE A 59 6.15 0.11 9.36
N LEU A 60 6.58 -0.13 10.59
CA LEU A 60 6.87 -1.46 11.15
C LEU A 60 8.13 -2.11 10.54
N GLY A 61 9.02 -1.29 9.96
CA GLY A 61 10.30 -1.72 9.40
C GLY A 61 10.27 -2.00 7.91
N ASP A 62 11.25 -2.77 7.42
CA ASP A 62 11.48 -3.08 6.00
C ASP A 62 11.44 -4.58 5.68
N ILE A 63 11.16 -5.45 6.68
CA ILE A 63 11.08 -6.90 6.53
C ILE A 63 9.65 -7.35 6.78
N CYS A 64 9.04 -7.97 5.76
CA CYS A 64 7.67 -8.48 5.81
C CYS A 64 7.66 -9.96 6.18
N THR A 65 6.73 -10.38 7.03
CA THR A 65 6.55 -11.80 7.37
C THR A 65 5.85 -12.59 6.26
N LYS A 66 5.30 -11.92 5.25
CA LYS A 66 4.65 -12.54 4.08
C LYS A 66 5.51 -12.44 2.82
N GLY A 67 5.33 -13.40 1.91
CA GLY A 67 6.04 -13.47 0.63
C GLY A 67 5.07 -13.40 -0.56
N CYS A 68 4.49 -12.23 -0.81
CA CYS A 68 3.61 -12.05 -1.97
C CYS A 68 4.40 -12.12 -3.28
N GLY A 69 3.92 -12.87 -4.26
CA GLY A 69 4.64 -13.14 -5.51
C GLY A 69 4.88 -11.92 -6.41
N PHE A 70 4.24 -10.80 -6.11
CA PHE A 70 4.39 -9.54 -6.85
C PHE A 70 5.27 -8.51 -6.12
N CYS A 71 5.53 -8.70 -4.81
CA CYS A 71 6.07 -7.67 -3.94
C CYS A 71 7.60 -7.76 -3.83
N SER A 72 8.28 -6.65 -4.03
CA SER A 72 9.74 -6.54 -3.94
C SER A 72 10.26 -6.22 -2.53
N VAL A 73 9.36 -6.01 -1.56
CA VAL A 73 9.75 -5.83 -0.16
C VAL A 73 10.37 -7.12 0.37
N LYS A 74 11.43 -6.99 1.15
CA LYS A 74 12.14 -8.14 1.71
C LYS A 74 11.22 -8.98 2.58
N SER A 75 11.18 -10.29 2.34
CA SER A 75 10.47 -11.24 3.18
C SER A 75 11.42 -11.91 4.17
N GLY A 76 10.97 -12.10 5.41
CA GLY A 76 11.80 -12.72 6.43
C GLY A 76 11.22 -12.59 7.84
N ARG A 77 12.09 -12.74 8.85
CA ARG A 77 11.75 -12.51 10.25
C ARG A 77 12.30 -11.16 10.70
N PRO A 78 11.45 -10.18 11.00
CA PRO A 78 11.88 -8.92 11.59
C PRO A 78 12.48 -9.16 12.97
N THR A 79 13.56 -8.43 13.29
CA THR A 79 14.26 -8.57 14.58
C THR A 79 14.03 -7.39 15.51
N TRP A 80 13.36 -6.34 15.02
CA TRP A 80 13.22 -5.09 15.75
C TRP A 80 11.88 -4.41 15.48
N ASN A 81 11.42 -3.63 16.48
CA ASN A 81 10.25 -2.78 16.41
C ASN A 81 10.59 -1.42 17.01
N ASP A 82 10.24 -0.34 16.32
CA ASP A 82 10.59 1.01 16.73
C ASP A 82 9.39 1.75 17.34
N PRO A 83 9.39 1.95 18.68
CA PRO A 83 8.29 2.64 19.35
C PRO A 83 8.22 4.15 19.02
N LEU A 84 9.30 4.74 18.47
CA LEU A 84 9.35 6.17 18.11
C LEU A 84 8.97 6.42 16.64
N GLU A 85 8.76 5.39 15.86
CA GLU A 85 8.38 5.49 14.44
C GLU A 85 7.13 6.37 14.22
N PRO A 86 6.04 6.26 15.02
CA PRO A 86 4.86 7.12 14.88
C PRO A 86 5.17 8.62 14.91
N VAL A 87 6.06 9.04 15.81
CA VAL A 87 6.44 10.45 15.94
C VAL A 87 7.29 10.90 14.75
N ARG A 88 8.23 10.05 14.32
CA ARG A 88 9.09 10.36 13.15
C ARG A 88 8.27 10.48 11.87
N VAL A 89 7.30 9.59 11.66
CA VAL A 89 6.36 9.66 10.53
C VAL A 89 5.60 10.99 10.55
N ALA A 90 4.96 11.33 11.67
CA ALA A 90 4.17 12.54 11.79
C ALA A 90 4.99 13.83 11.58
N GLN A 91 6.21 13.87 12.11
CA GLN A 91 7.14 14.99 11.89
C GLN A 91 7.60 15.10 10.44
N THR A 92 7.80 13.97 9.76
CA THR A 92 8.19 13.96 8.35
C THR A 92 7.05 14.46 7.47
N VAL A 93 5.81 14.03 7.72
CA VAL A 93 4.60 14.55 7.05
C VAL A 93 4.53 16.07 7.20
N LYS A 94 4.78 16.60 8.41
CA LYS A 94 4.82 18.05 8.67
C LYS A 94 5.92 18.76 7.88
N LYS A 95 7.14 18.24 7.91
CA LYS A 95 8.28 18.83 7.18
C LYS A 95 8.08 18.83 5.67
N MET A 96 7.41 17.81 5.15
CA MET A 96 7.06 17.73 3.72
C MET A 96 5.90 18.65 3.34
N GLY A 97 5.13 19.15 4.31
CA GLY A 97 3.96 20.00 4.06
C GLY A 97 2.86 19.29 3.26
N LEU A 98 2.64 18.00 3.56
CA LEU A 98 1.65 17.18 2.84
C LEU A 98 0.23 17.59 3.23
N ARG A 99 -0.65 17.62 2.23
CA ARG A 99 -2.10 17.75 2.44
C ARG A 99 -2.79 16.39 2.50
N HIS A 100 -2.12 15.37 2.00
CA HIS A 100 -2.59 13.98 2.03
C HIS A 100 -1.37 13.06 2.17
N VAL A 101 -1.44 12.10 3.08
CA VAL A 101 -0.40 11.09 3.28
C VAL A 101 -1.01 9.70 3.20
N VAL A 102 -0.33 8.81 2.51
CA VAL A 102 -0.63 7.37 2.54
C VAL A 102 0.39 6.70 3.45
N ILE A 103 -0.09 5.98 4.44
CA ILE A 103 0.71 5.18 5.36
C ILE A 103 0.39 3.72 5.11
N THR A 104 1.41 2.90 4.94
CA THR A 104 1.31 1.44 4.83
C THR A 104 2.31 0.77 5.76
N SER A 105 2.32 -0.55 5.81
CA SER A 105 3.30 -1.30 6.58
C SER A 105 3.74 -2.58 5.88
N VAL A 106 4.81 -3.18 6.37
CA VAL A 106 5.05 -4.61 6.23
C VAL A 106 4.07 -5.40 7.09
N ASP A 107 3.80 -6.66 6.74
CA ASP A 107 3.08 -7.57 7.65
C ASP A 107 3.99 -7.99 8.80
N ARG A 108 3.44 -8.01 10.00
CA ARG A 108 4.13 -8.37 11.24
C ARG A 108 3.41 -9.49 11.98
N ASP A 109 3.21 -10.62 11.30
CA ASP A 109 2.58 -11.80 11.88
C ASP A 109 3.41 -12.43 13.04
N ASP A 110 4.64 -11.93 13.22
CA ASP A 110 5.52 -12.25 14.35
C ASP A 110 5.08 -11.59 15.66
N LEU A 111 4.43 -10.44 15.60
CA LEU A 111 3.88 -9.70 16.76
C LEU A 111 2.53 -10.29 17.17
N LYS A 112 2.55 -11.42 17.89
CA LYS A 112 1.34 -12.20 18.17
C LYS A 112 0.28 -11.50 19.02
N ASP A 113 0.68 -10.50 19.80
CA ASP A 113 -0.23 -9.80 20.71
C ASP A 113 -1.15 -8.83 19.96
N ASP A 114 -0.61 -8.09 18.98
CA ASP A 114 -1.35 -7.02 18.33
C ASP A 114 -1.11 -6.89 16.81
N PHE A 115 -0.24 -7.71 16.23
CA PHE A 115 0.12 -7.65 14.80
C PHE A 115 0.59 -6.26 14.34
N GLY A 116 1.13 -5.46 15.25
CA GLY A 116 1.57 -4.07 15.04
C GLY A 116 0.44 -3.04 15.03
N SER A 117 -0.80 -3.40 15.37
CA SER A 117 -1.95 -2.49 15.32
C SER A 117 -1.83 -1.29 16.28
N ASN A 118 -1.11 -1.43 17.40
CA ASN A 118 -0.83 -0.32 18.31
C ASN A 118 0.05 0.75 17.68
N ILE A 119 1.09 0.35 16.93
CA ILE A 119 1.94 1.29 16.17
C ILE A 119 1.10 1.97 15.08
N TRP A 120 0.22 1.24 14.40
CA TRP A 120 -0.73 1.80 13.43
C TRP A 120 -1.60 2.88 14.06
N ALA A 121 -2.27 2.58 15.16
CA ALA A 121 -3.17 3.51 15.84
C ALA A 121 -2.44 4.76 16.34
N GLN A 122 -1.25 4.58 16.91
CA GLN A 122 -0.40 5.71 17.34
C GLN A 122 0.04 6.56 16.15
N THR A 123 0.46 5.93 15.03
CA THR A 123 0.91 6.65 13.83
C THR A 123 -0.22 7.52 13.28
N ILE A 124 -1.43 6.97 13.17
CA ILE A 124 -2.61 7.72 12.71
C ILE A 124 -2.88 8.90 13.65
N SER A 125 -2.99 8.63 14.94
CA SER A 125 -3.38 9.63 15.95
C SER A 125 -2.36 10.76 16.05
N VAL A 126 -1.06 10.45 16.11
CA VAL A 126 0.02 11.45 16.19
C VAL A 126 0.13 12.23 14.89
N THR A 127 -0.04 11.58 13.73
CA THR A 127 -0.01 12.27 12.43
C THR A 127 -1.15 13.27 12.32
N LYS A 128 -2.37 12.90 12.67
CA LYS A 128 -3.54 13.82 12.67
C LYS A 128 -3.36 14.95 13.67
N LYS A 129 -2.83 14.67 14.86
CA LYS A 129 -2.58 15.69 15.89
C LYS A 129 -1.56 16.74 15.46
N ILE A 130 -0.44 16.30 14.84
CA ILE A 130 0.65 17.20 14.41
C ILE A 130 0.31 17.91 13.11
N ASN A 131 -0.54 17.31 12.26
CA ASN A 131 -0.89 17.79 10.93
C ASN A 131 -2.42 17.86 10.75
N PRO A 132 -3.13 18.75 11.44
CA PRO A 132 -4.61 18.74 11.47
C PRO A 132 -5.26 19.01 10.10
N SER A 133 -4.55 19.62 9.15
CA SER A 133 -5.01 19.86 7.77
C SER A 133 -4.61 18.74 6.78
N CYS A 134 -3.90 17.71 7.24
CA CYS A 134 -3.47 16.60 6.39
C CYS A 134 -4.45 15.43 6.49
N THR A 135 -4.97 15.00 5.35
CA THR A 135 -5.78 13.77 5.26
C THR A 135 -4.88 12.54 5.41
N VAL A 136 -5.26 11.61 6.25
CA VAL A 136 -4.52 10.37 6.51
C VAL A 136 -5.24 9.18 5.89
N GLU A 137 -4.66 8.62 4.85
CA GLU A 137 -5.05 7.34 4.28
C GLU A 137 -4.14 6.24 4.83
N VAL A 138 -4.71 5.10 5.20
CA VAL A 138 -3.97 3.92 5.62
C VAL A 138 -4.18 2.78 4.65
N LEU A 139 -3.11 2.06 4.28
CA LEU A 139 -3.17 0.81 3.54
C LEU A 139 -2.68 -0.31 4.44
N THR A 140 -3.62 -0.98 5.09
CA THR A 140 -3.35 -1.94 6.17
C THR A 140 -3.17 -3.37 5.67
N PRO A 141 -2.41 -4.21 6.41
CA PRO A 141 -2.46 -5.66 6.26
C PRO A 141 -3.80 -6.21 6.73
N ASP A 142 -3.96 -7.55 6.65
CA ASP A 142 -5.16 -8.25 7.12
C ASP A 142 -5.12 -8.59 8.63
N PHE A 143 -4.00 -8.30 9.31
CA PHE A 143 -3.76 -8.61 10.74
C PHE A 143 -4.11 -10.06 11.10
N MET A 144 -3.92 -11.01 10.18
CA MET A 144 -4.35 -12.41 10.31
C MET A 144 -5.83 -12.60 10.67
N GLY A 145 -6.66 -11.58 10.40
CA GLY A 145 -8.08 -11.55 10.75
C GLY A 145 -8.37 -11.29 12.23
N ASN A 146 -7.37 -10.86 13.00
CA ASN A 146 -7.55 -10.53 14.41
C ASN A 146 -8.47 -9.32 14.56
N LYS A 147 -9.66 -9.56 15.11
CA LYS A 147 -10.70 -8.52 15.25
C LYS A 147 -10.24 -7.36 16.12
N ASN A 148 -9.54 -7.62 17.22
CA ASN A 148 -9.06 -6.58 18.13
C ASN A 148 -8.01 -5.68 17.47
N ALA A 149 -7.09 -6.29 16.70
CA ALA A 149 -6.08 -5.53 15.96
C ALA A 149 -6.73 -4.62 14.90
N ILE A 150 -7.67 -5.16 14.12
CA ILE A 150 -8.43 -4.39 13.12
C ILE A 150 -9.18 -3.23 13.81
N GLU A 151 -9.91 -3.53 14.88
CA GLU A 151 -10.70 -2.53 15.62
C GLU A 151 -9.81 -1.42 16.22
N THR A 152 -8.61 -1.76 16.70
CA THR A 152 -7.63 -0.79 17.21
C THR A 152 -7.27 0.25 16.16
N VAL A 153 -7.04 -0.18 14.91
CA VAL A 153 -6.75 0.73 13.81
C VAL A 153 -7.99 1.54 13.40
N LEU A 154 -9.17 0.91 13.36
CA LEU A 154 -10.42 1.61 13.03
C LEU A 154 -10.77 2.69 14.06
N LYS A 155 -10.53 2.45 15.35
CA LYS A 155 -10.72 3.41 16.45
C LYS A 155 -9.83 4.64 16.31
N ALA A 156 -8.65 4.54 15.71
CA ALA A 156 -7.78 5.69 15.42
C ALA A 156 -8.35 6.61 14.31
N ARG A 157 -9.44 6.20 13.62
CA ARG A 157 -10.22 6.97 12.64
C ARG A 157 -9.36 7.62 11.56
N PRO A 158 -8.67 6.84 10.72
CA PRO A 158 -8.08 7.38 9.50
C PRO A 158 -9.17 7.97 8.61
N ASP A 159 -8.82 8.92 7.74
CA ASP A 159 -9.80 9.56 6.84
C ASP A 159 -10.19 8.62 5.68
N ILE A 160 -9.26 7.75 5.27
CA ILE A 160 -9.50 6.65 4.33
C ILE A 160 -8.85 5.39 4.88
N PHE A 161 -9.62 4.33 5.00
CA PHE A 161 -9.12 2.99 5.34
C PHE A 161 -9.05 2.14 4.08
N SER A 162 -7.84 1.70 3.74
CA SER A 162 -7.58 0.88 2.57
C SER A 162 -7.02 -0.48 2.97
N HIS A 163 -7.53 -1.53 2.32
CA HIS A 163 -6.96 -2.87 2.35
C HIS A 163 -7.08 -3.48 0.96
N ASN A 164 -5.95 -3.71 0.30
CA ASN A 164 -5.97 -4.23 -1.07
C ASN A 164 -6.25 -5.73 -1.12
N ILE A 165 -7.12 -6.15 -2.03
CA ILE A 165 -7.34 -7.56 -2.36
C ILE A 165 -6.33 -8.07 -3.40
N GLU A 166 -5.60 -7.17 -4.06
CA GLU A 166 -4.45 -7.31 -4.95
C GLU A 166 -4.71 -8.00 -6.30
N CYS A 167 -5.64 -8.95 -6.38
CA CYS A 167 -6.02 -9.64 -7.62
C CYS A 167 -7.44 -10.21 -7.49
N ILE A 168 -7.92 -10.95 -8.47
CA ILE A 168 -9.19 -11.69 -8.40
C ILE A 168 -9.07 -12.95 -7.53
N GLU A 169 -10.19 -13.47 -7.03
CA GLU A 169 -10.21 -14.61 -6.10
C GLU A 169 -9.50 -15.85 -6.64
N ARG A 170 -9.80 -16.26 -7.90
CA ARG A 170 -9.27 -17.50 -8.51
C ARG A 170 -7.74 -17.60 -8.45
N ILE A 171 -7.06 -16.48 -8.61
CA ILE A 171 -5.59 -16.45 -8.65
C ILE A 171 -4.95 -15.96 -7.34
N SER A 172 -5.77 -15.61 -6.35
CA SER A 172 -5.31 -15.02 -5.09
C SER A 172 -4.25 -15.88 -4.38
N ARG A 173 -4.46 -17.18 -4.30
CA ARG A 173 -3.48 -18.09 -3.67
C ARG A 173 -2.13 -18.16 -4.40
N LYS A 174 -2.11 -17.97 -5.71
CA LYS A 174 -0.87 -17.89 -6.49
C LYS A 174 -0.15 -16.56 -6.28
N VAL A 175 -0.90 -15.47 -6.19
CA VAL A 175 -0.38 -14.09 -6.09
C VAL A 175 0.03 -13.77 -4.65
N ARG A 176 -0.78 -14.23 -3.66
CA ARG A 176 -0.64 -13.99 -2.23
C ARG A 176 -0.80 -15.29 -1.44
N PRO A 177 0.20 -16.18 -1.41
CA PRO A 177 0.05 -17.54 -0.84
C PRO A 177 -0.42 -17.57 0.62
N GLN A 178 -0.06 -16.56 1.41
CA GLN A 178 -0.37 -16.47 2.85
C GLN A 178 -1.59 -15.61 3.17
N ALA A 179 -2.22 -14.99 2.15
CA ALA A 179 -3.45 -14.24 2.32
C ALA A 179 -4.68 -15.14 2.12
N ASP A 180 -5.77 -14.74 2.72
CA ASP A 180 -7.08 -15.35 2.53
C ASP A 180 -8.06 -14.36 1.94
N TRP A 181 -8.79 -14.77 0.90
CA TRP A 181 -9.72 -13.91 0.17
C TRP A 181 -10.85 -13.42 1.05
N GLN A 182 -11.51 -14.34 1.75
CA GLN A 182 -12.63 -14.03 2.62
C GLN A 182 -12.20 -13.15 3.80
N ARG A 183 -11.00 -13.38 4.32
CA ARG A 183 -10.42 -12.54 5.38
C ARG A 183 -10.21 -11.10 4.88
N SER A 184 -9.72 -10.91 3.66
CA SER A 184 -9.58 -9.58 3.06
C SER A 184 -10.94 -8.87 2.92
N LEU A 185 -11.98 -9.58 2.47
CA LEU A 185 -13.34 -9.02 2.42
C LEU A 185 -13.88 -8.67 3.81
N ASN A 186 -13.59 -9.48 4.82
CA ASN A 186 -14.01 -9.22 6.20
C ASN A 186 -13.32 -7.97 6.79
N VAL A 187 -12.05 -7.72 6.46
CA VAL A 187 -11.35 -6.48 6.84
C VAL A 187 -12.05 -5.26 6.25
N LEU A 188 -12.37 -5.30 4.95
CA LEU A 188 -13.11 -4.22 4.27
C LEU A 188 -14.49 -4.00 4.90
N LYS A 189 -15.23 -5.09 5.15
CA LYS A 189 -16.55 -5.04 5.79
C LYS A 189 -16.48 -4.43 7.19
N SER A 190 -15.44 -4.73 7.96
CA SER A 190 -15.23 -4.14 9.28
C SER A 190 -15.06 -2.62 9.20
N SER A 191 -14.30 -2.12 8.22
CA SER A 191 -14.13 -0.68 8.00
C SER A 191 -15.44 0.01 7.60
N ILE A 192 -16.22 -0.61 6.69
CA ILE A 192 -17.53 -0.10 6.26
C ILE A 192 -18.49 -0.02 7.44
N ASN A 193 -18.59 -1.10 8.22
CA ASN A 193 -19.47 -1.15 9.41
C ASN A 193 -19.06 -0.13 10.47
N TYR A 194 -17.78 0.24 10.52
CA TYR A 194 -17.26 1.28 11.41
C TYR A 194 -17.54 2.70 10.90
N GLY A 195 -18.11 2.84 9.70
CA GLY A 195 -18.46 4.11 9.07
C GLY A 195 -17.27 4.88 8.50
N LEU A 196 -16.18 4.19 8.13
CA LEU A 196 -15.03 4.80 7.48
C LEU A 196 -15.17 4.77 5.96
N ARG A 197 -14.57 5.75 5.29
CA ARG A 197 -14.39 5.71 3.83
C ARG A 197 -13.43 4.59 3.50
N THR A 198 -13.95 3.54 2.84
CA THR A 198 -13.22 2.30 2.58
C THR A 198 -12.74 2.25 1.13
N LYS A 199 -11.47 1.87 0.96
CA LYS A 199 -10.81 1.73 -0.32
C LYS A 199 -10.20 0.34 -0.46
N THR A 200 -10.20 -0.18 -1.69
CA THR A 200 -9.44 -1.37 -2.07
C THR A 200 -8.84 -1.23 -3.45
N GLY A 201 -8.01 -2.17 -3.86
CA GLY A 201 -7.42 -2.19 -5.18
C GLY A 201 -6.97 -3.57 -5.62
N ILE A 202 -6.87 -3.71 -6.93
CA ILE A 202 -6.27 -4.87 -7.60
C ILE A 202 -5.20 -4.42 -8.58
N MET A 203 -4.31 -5.33 -8.88
CA MET A 203 -3.45 -5.28 -10.05
C MET A 203 -3.98 -6.25 -11.10
N VAL A 204 -3.91 -5.87 -12.37
CA VAL A 204 -4.24 -6.70 -13.53
C VAL A 204 -2.97 -7.10 -14.28
N GLY A 205 -3.01 -8.22 -14.99
CA GLY A 205 -1.86 -8.76 -15.72
C GLY A 205 -1.30 -10.07 -15.16
N PHE A 206 -2.05 -10.75 -14.26
CA PHE A 206 -1.69 -12.06 -13.72
C PHE A 206 -2.37 -13.22 -14.44
N GLY A 207 -3.22 -12.95 -15.49
CA GLY A 207 -3.97 -13.93 -16.23
C GLY A 207 -5.44 -14.04 -15.82
N GLU A 208 -5.97 -12.98 -15.27
CA GLU A 208 -7.42 -12.77 -15.10
C GLU A 208 -8.09 -12.42 -16.43
N THR A 209 -9.37 -12.73 -16.55
CA THR A 209 -10.20 -12.28 -17.65
C THR A 209 -10.91 -10.96 -17.32
N LYS A 210 -11.32 -10.23 -18.37
CA LYS A 210 -12.10 -8.98 -18.20
C LYS A 210 -13.40 -9.19 -17.43
N ASN A 211 -14.05 -10.34 -17.61
CA ASN A 211 -15.30 -10.66 -16.90
C ASN A 211 -15.03 -10.90 -15.42
N GLU A 212 -13.98 -11.66 -15.06
CA GLU A 212 -13.60 -11.85 -13.66
C GLU A 212 -13.27 -10.54 -12.94
N VAL A 213 -12.62 -9.59 -13.63
CA VAL A 213 -12.37 -8.24 -13.09
C VAL A 213 -13.69 -7.52 -12.85
N LYS A 214 -14.63 -7.53 -13.80
CA LYS A 214 -15.95 -6.90 -13.66
C LYS A 214 -16.77 -7.54 -12.53
N ASP A 215 -16.75 -8.87 -12.40
CA ASP A 215 -17.45 -9.58 -11.33
C ASP A 215 -16.84 -9.24 -9.97
N THR A 216 -15.52 -9.15 -9.88
CA THR A 216 -14.84 -8.68 -8.68
C THR A 216 -15.21 -7.23 -8.34
N MET A 217 -15.23 -6.32 -9.32
CA MET A 217 -15.66 -4.94 -9.12
C MET A 217 -17.09 -4.87 -8.57
N LYS A 218 -18.00 -5.67 -9.14
CA LYS A 218 -19.39 -5.75 -8.65
C LYS A 218 -19.46 -6.27 -7.23
N GLN A 219 -18.76 -7.37 -6.91
CA GLN A 219 -18.70 -7.93 -5.56
C GLN A 219 -18.23 -6.88 -4.53
N ILE A 220 -17.20 -6.12 -4.87
CA ILE A 220 -16.63 -5.08 -4.01
C ILE A 220 -17.58 -3.89 -3.87
N ALA A 221 -18.27 -3.49 -4.95
CA ALA A 221 -19.29 -2.44 -4.90
C ALA A 221 -20.50 -2.86 -4.04
N ASP A 222 -20.98 -4.09 -4.22
CA ASP A 222 -22.09 -4.67 -3.43
C ASP A 222 -21.74 -4.79 -1.94
N LEU A 223 -20.45 -4.95 -1.61
CA LEU A 223 -19.97 -4.92 -0.23
C LEU A 223 -20.07 -3.50 0.41
N GLY A 224 -20.14 -2.44 -0.40
CA GLY A 224 -20.21 -1.05 0.03
C GLY A 224 -18.88 -0.29 0.04
N VAL A 225 -17.86 -0.80 -0.64
CA VAL A 225 -16.56 -0.10 -0.81
C VAL A 225 -16.74 1.10 -1.73
N GLN A 226 -16.26 2.28 -1.30
CA GLN A 226 -16.48 3.54 -2.02
C GLN A 226 -15.39 3.85 -3.05
N ILE A 227 -14.17 3.32 -2.87
CA ILE A 227 -13.04 3.59 -3.75
C ILE A 227 -12.41 2.26 -4.18
N PHE A 228 -12.40 2.02 -5.49
CA PHE A 228 -11.75 0.85 -6.08
C PHE A 228 -10.70 1.29 -7.09
N THR A 229 -9.47 0.83 -6.93
CA THR A 229 -8.35 1.16 -7.82
C THR A 229 -7.90 -0.06 -8.61
N ILE A 230 -7.57 0.15 -9.87
CA ILE A 230 -7.02 -0.88 -10.75
C ILE A 230 -5.66 -0.38 -11.26
N GLY A 231 -4.62 -1.16 -11.02
CA GLY A 231 -3.26 -0.88 -11.50
C GLY A 231 -2.75 -1.99 -12.43
N GLN A 232 -1.80 -1.68 -13.30
CA GLN A 232 -1.09 -2.69 -14.07
C GLN A 232 0.02 -3.30 -13.21
N TYR A 233 0.04 -4.63 -13.11
CA TYR A 233 1.18 -5.33 -12.55
C TYR A 233 2.41 -5.19 -13.46
N LEU A 234 3.51 -4.76 -12.87
CA LEU A 234 4.82 -4.73 -13.51
C LEU A 234 5.77 -5.62 -12.69
N GLN A 235 6.41 -6.57 -13.36
CA GLN A 235 7.30 -7.52 -12.69
C GLN A 235 8.57 -6.83 -12.16
N PRO A 236 8.79 -6.78 -10.83
CA PRO A 236 9.94 -6.06 -10.26
C PRO A 236 11.28 -6.70 -10.61
N THR A 237 11.37 -8.01 -10.59
CA THR A 237 12.56 -8.80 -10.97
C THR A 237 12.16 -10.14 -11.58
N LYS A 238 13.10 -10.84 -12.23
CA LYS A 238 12.87 -12.18 -12.83
C LYS A 238 12.40 -13.24 -11.83
N LYS A 239 12.56 -13.01 -10.51
CA LYS A 239 12.13 -13.94 -9.44
C LYS A 239 10.63 -13.80 -9.11
N HIS A 240 9.99 -12.69 -9.47
CA HIS A 240 8.59 -12.42 -9.21
C HIS A 240 7.69 -13.05 -10.28
N LEU A 241 6.39 -13.04 -10.02
CA LEU A 241 5.39 -13.54 -10.98
C LEU A 241 5.56 -12.84 -12.32
N LYS A 242 5.49 -13.62 -13.40
CA LYS A 242 5.56 -13.07 -14.76
C LYS A 242 4.27 -12.30 -15.08
N VAL A 243 4.41 -11.16 -15.75
CA VAL A 243 3.29 -10.48 -16.38
C VAL A 243 2.74 -11.39 -17.48
N GLN A 244 1.44 -11.70 -17.41
CA GLN A 244 0.75 -12.54 -18.40
C GLN A 244 0.20 -11.69 -19.53
N GLU A 245 -0.27 -10.48 -19.22
CA GLU A 245 -0.86 -9.55 -20.17
C GLU A 245 -0.62 -8.11 -19.71
N LEU A 246 -0.32 -7.22 -20.65
CA LEU A 246 -0.34 -5.79 -20.41
C LEU A 246 -1.75 -5.27 -20.72
N SER A 247 -2.45 -4.83 -19.70
CA SER A 247 -3.78 -4.27 -19.85
C SER A 247 -3.75 -2.97 -20.64
N LEU A 248 -4.67 -2.83 -21.60
CA LEU A 248 -4.85 -1.61 -22.38
C LEU A 248 -5.53 -0.47 -21.61
N ILE A 249 -5.87 -0.68 -20.35
CA ILE A 249 -6.53 0.34 -19.49
C ILE A 249 -5.69 1.60 -19.35
N HIS A 250 -4.37 1.48 -19.44
CA HIS A 250 -3.42 2.59 -19.33
C HIS A 250 -2.93 3.13 -20.70
N ILE A 251 -3.45 2.60 -21.78
CA ILE A 251 -3.18 3.03 -23.15
C ILE A 251 -4.38 3.76 -23.72
#